data_6e85956c0d1c4cfeec34660335771069
#
_entry.id   6e85956c0d1c4cfeec34660335771069
#
_cell.length_a   1.000
_cell.length_b   1.000
_cell.length_c   1.000
_cell.angle_alpha   90.00
_cell.angle_beta   90.00
_cell.angle_gamma   90.00
#
_symmetry.space_group_name_H-M   'P 1'
#
loop_
_entity.id
_entity.type
_entity.pdbx_description
1 polymer ?
#
loop_
_entity_poly.entity_id
_entity_poly.type
_entity_poly.pdbx_seq_one_letter_code
_entity_poly.pdbx_strand_id
1 'polypeptide(L)' 'MYKELRCMKDNIERKNYLNKFSKDGLVNYYFSNLSTATNKAFYLRKTKKELVEMILNHYINCVRDEKLNNIKV' A
#
# COMPACT_ATOMS: atom_id res chain seq x y z
N MET A 1 7.29 1.73 6.63
CA MET A 1 6.17 1.81 5.68
C MET A 1 5.28 0.60 5.80
N TYR A 2 3.98 0.82 5.76
CA TYR A 2 3.00 -0.27 5.77
C TYR A 2 3.19 -1.26 6.92
N LYS A 3 3.35 -0.73 8.11
CA LYS A 3 3.61 -1.54 9.30
C LYS A 3 2.54 -2.61 9.52
N GLU A 4 1.28 -2.25 9.32
CA GLU A 4 0.16 -3.16 9.49
C GLU A 4 0.20 -4.31 8.48
N LEU A 5 0.55 -3.99 7.24
CA LEU A 5 0.63 -5.01 6.19
C LEU A 5 1.76 -5.99 6.43
N ARG A 6 2.84 -5.53 7.05
CA ARG A 6 3.98 -6.40 7.39
C ARG A 6 3.64 -7.45 8.43
N CYS A 7 2.68 -7.15 9.28
CA CYS A 7 2.25 -8.08 10.33
C CYS A 7 1.35 -9.20 9.81
N MET A 8 0.87 -9.08 8.57
CA MET A 8 -0.04 -10.07 7.99
C MET A 8 0.74 -11.14 7.24
N LYS A 9 0.18 -12.37 7.24
CA LYS A 9 0.87 -13.54 6.71
C LYS A 9 0.86 -13.62 5.20
N ASP A 10 -0.25 -13.26 4.56
CA ASP A 10 -0.40 -13.41 3.12
C ASP A 10 -1.13 -12.23 2.49
N ASN A 11 -1.15 -12.21 1.15
CA ASN A 11 -1.74 -11.11 0.40
C ASN A 11 -3.26 -11.10 0.47
N ILE A 12 -3.89 -12.24 0.69
CA ILE A 12 -5.35 -12.32 0.84
C ILE A 12 -5.76 -11.58 2.10
N GLU A 13 -5.05 -11.81 3.19
CA GLU A 13 -5.29 -11.14 4.46
C GLU A 13 -5.08 -9.63 4.32
N ARG A 14 -4.03 -9.22 3.61
CA ARG A 14 -3.76 -7.81 3.35
C ARG A 14 -4.86 -7.15 2.54
N LYS A 15 -5.35 -7.82 1.50
CA LYS A 15 -6.47 -7.32 0.70
C LYS A 15 -7.73 -7.16 1.55
N ASN A 16 -8.03 -8.12 2.40
CA ASN A 16 -9.19 -8.05 3.27
C ASN A 16 -9.09 -6.88 4.23
N TYR A 17 -7.91 -6.64 4.76
CA TYR A 17 -7.67 -5.50 5.64
C TYR A 17 -7.91 -4.18 4.90
N LEU A 18 -7.35 -4.05 3.70
CA LEU A 18 -7.50 -2.84 2.90
C LEU A 18 -8.94 -2.62 2.45
N ASN A 19 -9.68 -3.69 2.19
CA ASN A 19 -11.09 -3.60 1.80
C ASN A 19 -12.00 -3.05 2.90
N LYS A 20 -11.56 -3.05 4.14
CA LYS A 20 -12.32 -2.46 5.25
C LYS A 20 -12.27 -0.95 5.24
N PHE A 21 -11.33 -0.36 4.53
CA PHE A 21 -11.19 1.09 4.44
C PHE A 21 -12.19 1.65 3.44
N SER A 22 -12.64 2.89 3.68
CA SER A 22 -13.35 3.64 2.66
C SER A 22 -12.34 4.08 1.58
N LYS A 23 -12.86 4.56 0.46
CA LYS A 23 -12.02 5.04 -0.63
C LYS A 23 -11.09 6.17 -0.15
N ASP A 24 -11.65 7.13 0.60
CA ASP A 24 -10.87 8.21 1.17
C ASP A 24 -9.81 7.69 2.15
N GLY A 25 -10.19 6.72 2.95
CA GLY A 25 -9.26 6.09 3.89
C GLY A 25 -8.09 5.42 3.21
N LEU A 26 -8.36 4.73 2.08
CA LEU A 26 -7.30 4.09 1.30
C LEU A 26 -6.34 5.11 0.71
N VAL A 27 -6.86 6.20 0.17
CA VAL A 27 -6.03 7.26 -0.40
C VAL A 27 -5.16 7.88 0.69
N ASN A 28 -5.72 8.18 1.84
CA ASN A 28 -4.98 8.75 2.96
C ASN A 28 -3.89 7.78 3.46
N TYR A 29 -4.22 6.51 3.55
CA TYR A 29 -3.26 5.49 3.98
C TYR A 29 -2.08 5.39 3.00
N TYR A 30 -2.38 5.41 1.71
CA TYR A 30 -1.35 5.37 0.68
C TYR A 30 -0.42 6.58 0.79
N PHE A 31 -0.99 7.79 0.90
CA PHE A 31 -0.20 9.01 0.96
C PHE A 31 0.61 9.13 2.24
N SER A 32 0.11 8.60 3.35
CA SER A 32 0.87 8.63 4.60
C SER A 32 2.12 7.76 4.53
N ASN A 33 2.18 6.83 3.57
CA ASN A 33 3.33 5.95 3.37
C ASN A 33 4.17 6.32 2.15
N LEU A 34 3.85 7.45 1.49
CA LEU A 34 4.65 7.97 0.40
C LEU A 34 5.55 9.10 0.88
N SER A 35 6.74 9.18 0.30
CA SER A 35 7.68 10.24 0.60
C SER A 35 7.49 11.48 -0.29
N THR A 36 6.73 11.35 -1.37
CA THR A 36 6.51 12.45 -2.32
C THR A 36 5.05 12.88 -2.33
N ALA A 37 4.84 14.20 -2.45
CA ALA A 37 3.50 14.75 -2.58
C ALA A 37 3.00 14.53 -4.00
N THR A 38 1.82 13.94 -4.14
CA THR A 38 1.17 13.75 -5.43
C THR A 38 -0.28 14.21 -5.32
N ASN A 39 -0.97 14.30 -6.46
CA ASN A 39 -2.32 14.82 -6.53
C ASN A 39 -3.32 13.77 -6.03
N LYS A 40 -3.89 13.99 -4.85
CA LYS A 40 -4.89 13.09 -4.28
C LYS A 40 -6.11 12.93 -5.17
N ALA A 41 -6.50 13.98 -5.87
CA ALA A 41 -7.69 13.94 -6.72
C ALA A 41 -7.57 12.88 -7.82
N PHE A 42 -6.37 12.65 -8.31
CA PHE A 42 -6.12 11.61 -9.30
C PHE A 42 -6.49 10.23 -8.76
N TYR A 43 -6.11 9.95 -7.52
CA TYR A 43 -6.36 8.66 -6.91
C TYR A 43 -7.80 8.49 -6.44
N LEU A 44 -8.47 9.58 -6.09
CA LEU A 44 -9.88 9.55 -5.72
C LEU A 44 -10.79 9.16 -6.88
N ARG A 45 -10.31 9.28 -8.12
CA ARG A 45 -11.04 8.85 -9.31
C ARG A 45 -11.00 7.34 -9.52
N LYS A 46 -10.06 6.67 -8.89
CA LYS A 46 -9.92 5.21 -9.02
C LYS A 46 -10.98 4.49 -8.19
N THR A 47 -11.32 3.28 -8.61
CA THR A 47 -12.22 2.45 -7.81
C THR A 47 -11.50 1.96 -6.56
N LYS A 48 -12.29 1.53 -5.57
CA LYS A 48 -11.73 0.97 -4.34
C LYS A 48 -10.84 -0.23 -4.64
N LYS A 49 -11.27 -1.09 -5.57
CA LYS A 49 -10.49 -2.26 -5.98
C LYS A 49 -9.13 -1.86 -6.54
N GLU A 50 -9.11 -0.85 -7.39
CA GLU A 50 -7.87 -0.36 -7.97
C GLU A 50 -6.93 0.19 -6.90
N LEU A 51 -7.49 0.92 -5.94
CA LEU A 51 -6.70 1.46 -4.84
C LEU A 51 -6.08 0.36 -3.98
N VAL A 52 -6.85 -0.68 -3.68
CA VAL A 52 -6.36 -1.82 -2.90
C VAL A 52 -5.20 -2.49 -3.64
N GLU A 53 -5.36 -2.75 -4.93
CA GLU A 53 -4.30 -3.38 -5.72
C GLU A 53 -3.05 -2.51 -5.81
N MET A 54 -3.23 -1.21 -5.99
CA MET A 54 -2.13 -0.25 -6.07
C MET A 54 -1.33 -0.23 -4.77
N ILE A 55 -2.01 -0.16 -3.65
CA ILE A 55 -1.37 -0.14 -2.34
C ILE A 55 -0.62 -1.45 -2.10
N LEU A 56 -1.23 -2.57 -2.43
CA LEU A 56 -0.61 -3.88 -2.26
C LEU A 56 0.65 -4.02 -3.11
N ASN A 57 0.59 -3.57 -4.37
CA ASN A 57 1.76 -3.61 -5.25
C ASN A 57 2.88 -2.73 -4.73
N HIS A 58 2.55 -1.55 -4.23
CA HIS A 58 3.53 -0.65 -3.64
C HIS A 58 4.19 -1.28 -2.42
N TYR A 59 3.41 -1.93 -1.58
CA TYR A 59 3.92 -2.64 -0.42
C TYR A 59 4.90 -3.75 -0.84
N ILE A 60 4.53 -4.55 -1.83
CA ILE A 60 5.37 -5.65 -2.31
C ILE A 60 6.70 -5.13 -2.83
N ASN A 61 6.69 -4.03 -3.57
CA ASN A 61 7.91 -3.41 -4.09
C ASN A 61 8.80 -2.88 -2.97
N CYS A 62 8.21 -2.28 -1.94
CA CYS A 62 8.97 -1.79 -0.79
C CYS A 62 9.67 -2.92 -0.05
N VAL A 63 8.98 -4.03 0.16
CA VAL A 63 9.55 -5.20 0.83
C VAL A 63 10.66 -5.82 -0.01
N ARG A 64 10.47 -5.89 -1.32
CA ARG A 64 11.48 -6.41 -2.23
C ARG A 64 12.76 -5.60 -2.15
N ASP A 65 12.64 -4.27 -2.18
CA ASP A 65 13.80 -3.39 -2.10
C ASP A 65 14.55 -3.57 -0.79
N GLU A 66 13.83 -3.73 0.31
CA GLU A 66 14.46 -3.97 1.61
C GLU A 66 15.24 -5.29 1.64
N LYS A 67 14.67 -6.34 1.04
CA LYS A 67 15.35 -7.62 0.95
C LYS A 67 16.62 -7.53 0.12
N LEU A 68 16.57 -6.80 -1.00
CA LEU A 68 17.74 -6.59 -1.85
C LEU A 68 18.84 -5.85 -1.10
N ASN A 69 18.49 -4.85 -0.32
CA ASN A 69 19.45 -4.10 0.47
C ASN A 69 20.11 -4.96 1.53
N ASN A 70 19.36 -5.87 2.14
CA ASN A 70 19.88 -6.78 3.14
C ASN A 70 20.85 -7.82 2.53
N ILE A 71 20.59 -8.23 1.30
CA ILE A 71 21.43 -9.21 0.61
C ILE A 71 22.78 -8.62 0.25
N LYS A 72 22.85 -7.33 0.05
CA LYS A 72 24.11 -6.66 -0.32
C LYS A 72 25.11 -6.57 0.83
N VAL A 73 24.65 -6.78 2.02
CA VAL A 73 25.54 -6.79 3.17
C VAL A 73 26.27 -8.13 3.26
#